data_9d926064815890b4886aec8456be92bd
#
_entry.id   9d926064815890b4886aec8456be92bd
#
_cell.length_a   1.000
_cell.length_b   1.000
_cell.length_c   1.000
_cell.angle_alpha   90.00
_cell.angle_beta   90.00
_cell.angle_gamma   90.00
#
_symmetry.space_group_name_H-M   'P 1'
#
loop_
_entity.id
_entity.type
_entity.pdbx_description
1 polymer ?
#
loop_
_entity_poly.entity_id
_entity_poly.type
_entity_poly.pdbx_seq_one_letter_code
_entity_poly.pdbx_strand_id
1 'polypeptide(L)'
;MINLINKKRKGFTLVEMIVVVTILGVISSIALVKYSKVQESAKLNADYTNAANIVTAASVAINDDEKTIDSLSVETLKEKGYLNTVPVPQSTSGKFELVINDSGTDISVNINSKQFYPK
;
A
#
# COMPACT_ATOMS: atom_id res chain seq x y z
N MET A 1 -26.23 -48.16 19.37
CA MET A 1 -26.03 -46.73 19.58
C MET A 1 -25.12 -46.10 18.55
N ILE A 2 -23.95 -46.65 18.30
CA ILE A 2 -23.01 -46.14 17.28
C ILE A 2 -23.64 -46.18 15.88
N ASN A 3 -24.40 -47.23 15.57
CA ASN A 3 -25.10 -47.35 14.30
C ASN A 3 -26.13 -46.26 14.06
N LEU A 4 -26.81 -45.84 15.12
CA LEU A 4 -27.78 -44.73 15.02
C LEU A 4 -27.08 -43.40 14.74
N ILE A 5 -25.94 -43.17 15.37
CA ILE A 5 -25.15 -41.98 15.16
C ILE A 5 -24.61 -41.96 13.72
N ASN A 6 -24.14 -43.08 13.23
CA ASN A 6 -23.67 -43.20 11.86
C ASN A 6 -24.77 -42.98 10.84
N LYS A 7 -25.97 -43.47 11.09
CA LYS A 7 -27.13 -43.24 10.24
C LYS A 7 -27.49 -41.76 10.17
N LYS A 8 -27.43 -41.07 11.31
CA LYS A 8 -27.72 -39.64 11.38
C LYS A 8 -26.62 -38.84 10.64
N ARG A 9 -25.37 -39.27 10.73
CA ARG A 9 -24.25 -38.63 10.03
C ARG A 9 -24.32 -38.83 8.52
N LYS A 10 -24.91 -39.93 8.07
CA LYS A 10 -25.13 -40.19 6.65
C LYS A 10 -26.26 -39.35 6.08
N GLY A 11 -26.92 -38.56 6.93
CA GLY A 11 -28.09 -37.79 6.57
C GLY A 11 -27.83 -36.52 5.78
N PHE A 12 -26.55 -36.16 5.54
CA PHE A 12 -26.27 -35.04 4.67
C PHE A 12 -26.71 -35.35 3.24
N THR A 13 -27.71 -34.64 2.80
CA THR A 13 -28.22 -34.82 1.44
C THR A 13 -27.42 -34.01 0.44
N LEU A 14 -27.52 -34.39 -0.80
CA LEU A 14 -26.92 -33.64 -1.90
C LEU A 14 -27.43 -32.17 -1.91
N VAL A 15 -28.71 -31.99 -1.61
CA VAL A 15 -29.32 -30.66 -1.55
C VAL A 15 -28.69 -29.80 -0.45
N GLU A 16 -28.41 -30.37 0.72
CA GLU A 16 -27.75 -29.64 1.79
C GLU A 16 -26.37 -29.16 1.38
N MET A 17 -25.61 -29.99 0.70
CA MET A 17 -24.29 -29.61 0.20
C MET A 17 -24.39 -28.52 -0.86
N ILE A 18 -25.34 -28.64 -1.77
CA ILE A 18 -25.55 -27.64 -2.81
C ILE A 18 -25.92 -26.29 -2.20
N VAL A 19 -26.77 -26.26 -1.19
CA VAL A 19 -27.19 -25.04 -0.51
C VAL A 19 -25.98 -24.37 0.16
N VAL A 20 -25.15 -25.15 0.86
CA VAL A 20 -23.97 -24.64 1.54
C VAL A 20 -22.99 -24.02 0.54
N VAL A 21 -22.71 -24.71 -0.56
CA VAL A 21 -21.80 -24.22 -1.59
C VAL A 21 -22.35 -22.95 -2.24
N THR A 22 -23.65 -22.90 -2.45
CA THR A 22 -24.31 -21.72 -3.04
C THR A 22 -24.16 -20.50 -2.12
N ILE A 23 -24.40 -20.67 -0.83
CA ILE A 23 -24.25 -19.59 0.15
C ILE A 23 -22.80 -19.12 0.21
N LEU A 24 -21.86 -20.05 0.26
CA LEU A 24 -20.43 -19.72 0.26
C LEU A 24 -20.03 -18.96 -0.99
N GLY A 25 -20.57 -19.34 -2.14
CA GLY A 25 -20.31 -18.65 -3.40
C GLY A 25 -20.78 -17.22 -3.40
N VAL A 26 -21.98 -16.96 -2.89
CA VAL A 26 -22.52 -15.61 -2.79
C VAL A 26 -21.70 -14.74 -1.86
N ILE A 27 -21.38 -15.25 -0.66
CA ILE A 27 -20.57 -14.52 0.32
C ILE A 27 -19.18 -14.22 -0.25
N SER A 28 -18.57 -15.18 -0.90
CA SER A 28 -17.25 -15.03 -1.49
C SER A 28 -17.23 -13.96 -2.58
N SER A 29 -18.28 -13.87 -3.38
CA SER A 29 -18.39 -12.86 -4.44
C SER A 29 -18.35 -11.44 -3.86
N ILE A 30 -19.10 -11.21 -2.78
CA ILE A 30 -19.14 -9.91 -2.10
C ILE A 30 -17.79 -9.59 -1.48
N ALA A 31 -17.19 -10.57 -0.82
CA ALA A 31 -15.90 -10.40 -0.15
C ALA A 31 -14.78 -10.05 -1.13
N LEU A 32 -14.77 -10.67 -2.31
CA LEU A 32 -13.76 -10.41 -3.32
C LEU A 32 -13.78 -8.96 -3.80
N VAL A 33 -14.96 -8.41 -4.04
CA VAL A 33 -15.09 -7.02 -4.49
C VAL A 33 -14.59 -6.06 -3.42
N LYS A 34 -14.99 -6.25 -2.17
CA LYS A 34 -14.54 -5.40 -1.06
C LYS A 34 -13.05 -5.55 -0.80
N TYR A 35 -12.53 -6.76 -0.93
CA TYR A 35 -11.11 -7.02 -0.75
C TYR A 35 -10.27 -6.24 -1.75
N SER A 36 -10.69 -6.17 -3.02
CA SER A 36 -10.00 -5.42 -4.06
C SER A 36 -9.95 -3.92 -3.72
N LYS A 37 -11.05 -3.35 -3.25
CA LYS A 37 -11.10 -1.94 -2.87
C LYS A 37 -10.21 -1.64 -1.67
N VAL A 38 -10.21 -2.51 -0.67
CA VAL A 38 -9.36 -2.37 0.51
C VAL A 38 -7.89 -2.44 0.11
N GLN A 39 -7.56 -3.34 -0.81
CA GLN A 39 -6.19 -3.49 -1.29
C GLN A 39 -5.72 -2.25 -2.04
N GLU A 40 -6.56 -1.66 -2.89
CA GLU A 40 -6.24 -0.42 -3.59
C GLU A 40 -6.02 0.73 -2.60
N SER A 41 -6.89 0.85 -1.60
CA SER A 41 -6.74 1.87 -0.55
C SER A 41 -5.48 1.67 0.25
N ALA A 42 -5.15 0.41 0.58
CA ALA A 42 -3.93 0.10 1.32
C ALA A 42 -2.68 0.47 0.53
N LYS A 43 -2.66 0.22 -0.77
CA LYS A 43 -1.54 0.59 -1.63
C LYS A 43 -1.38 2.10 -1.71
N LEU A 44 -2.48 2.82 -1.86
CA LEU A 44 -2.46 4.28 -1.90
C LEU A 44 -1.97 4.87 -0.58
N ASN A 45 -2.46 4.34 0.54
CA ASN A 45 -2.03 4.79 1.87
C ASN A 45 -0.54 4.48 2.10
N ALA A 46 -0.06 3.34 1.64
CA ALA A 46 1.36 2.99 1.71
C ALA A 46 2.20 3.98 0.90
N ASP A 47 1.72 4.38 -0.27
CA ASP A 47 2.42 5.36 -1.10
C ASP A 47 2.46 6.73 -0.43
N TYR A 48 1.37 7.18 0.19
CA TYR A 48 1.37 8.43 0.95
C TYR A 48 2.32 8.37 2.15
N THR A 49 2.37 7.24 2.85
CA THR A 49 3.29 7.05 3.97
C THR A 49 4.74 7.12 3.49
N ASN A 50 5.05 6.46 2.40
CA ASN A 50 6.39 6.48 1.82
C ASN A 50 6.77 7.89 1.34
N ALA A 51 5.83 8.60 0.72
CA ALA A 51 6.06 9.97 0.29
C ALA A 51 6.33 10.89 1.49
N ALA A 52 5.57 10.74 2.57
CA ALA A 52 5.78 11.50 3.80
C ALA A 52 7.14 11.20 4.42
N ASN A 53 7.55 9.94 4.39
CA ASN A 53 8.89 9.54 4.87
C ASN A 53 10.00 10.15 4.02
N ILE A 54 9.81 10.24 2.72
CA ILE A 54 10.76 10.88 1.82
C ILE A 54 10.89 12.37 2.16
N VAL A 55 9.77 13.05 2.38
CA VAL A 55 9.77 14.47 2.76
C VAL A 55 10.47 14.67 4.09
N THR A 56 10.21 13.81 5.07
CA THR A 56 10.86 13.89 6.38
C THR A 56 12.37 13.68 6.26
N ALA A 57 12.79 12.67 5.50
CA ALA A 57 14.20 12.40 5.27
C ALA A 57 14.88 13.57 4.57
N ALA A 58 14.22 14.17 3.59
CA ALA A 58 14.73 15.34 2.88
C ALA A 58 14.89 16.52 3.83
N SER A 59 13.92 16.74 4.71
CA SER A 59 13.97 17.82 5.70
C SER A 59 15.16 17.65 6.64
N VAL A 60 15.39 16.43 7.09
CA VAL A 60 16.55 16.14 7.96
C VAL A 60 17.85 16.37 7.20
N ALA A 61 17.93 15.93 5.95
CA ALA A 61 19.13 16.10 5.15
C ALA A 61 19.43 17.58 4.90
N ILE A 62 18.43 18.39 4.66
CA ILE A 62 18.57 19.84 4.45
C ILE A 62 19.04 20.51 5.75
N ASN A 63 18.50 20.11 6.89
CA ASN A 63 18.93 20.65 8.19
C ASN A 63 20.39 20.31 8.50
N ASP A 64 20.83 19.13 8.10
CA ASP A 64 22.23 18.71 8.33
C ASP A 64 23.20 19.44 7.42
N ASP A 65 22.81 19.67 6.15
CA ASP A 65 23.67 20.36 5.16
C ASP A 65 22.81 21.04 4.12
N GLU A 66 22.66 22.36 4.23
CA GLU A 66 21.88 23.17 3.30
C GLU A 66 22.41 23.14 1.88
N LYS A 67 23.70 22.83 1.71
CA LYS A 67 24.31 22.79 0.38
C LYS A 67 23.83 21.60 -0.47
N THR A 68 23.20 20.63 0.16
CA THR A 68 22.71 19.44 -0.55
C THR A 68 21.38 19.64 -1.25
N ILE A 69 20.72 20.79 -1.06
CA ILE A 69 19.41 21.07 -1.64
C ILE A 69 19.36 20.84 -3.14
N ASP A 70 20.37 21.34 -3.86
CA ASP A 70 20.40 21.29 -5.33
C ASP A 70 20.64 19.88 -5.86
N SER A 71 21.27 19.00 -5.10
CA SER A 71 21.63 17.65 -5.51
C SER A 71 20.80 16.58 -4.83
N LEU A 72 19.77 16.96 -4.07
CA LEU A 72 19.00 16.02 -3.28
C LEU A 72 17.98 15.29 -4.15
N SER A 73 17.98 13.96 -4.05
CA SER A 73 17.03 13.08 -4.72
C SER A 73 16.72 11.92 -3.77
N VAL A 74 15.73 11.12 -4.14
CA VAL A 74 15.39 9.94 -3.34
C VAL A 74 16.57 8.99 -3.24
N GLU A 75 17.27 8.78 -4.35
CA GLU A 75 18.46 7.93 -4.41
C GLU A 75 19.59 8.47 -3.54
N THR A 76 19.78 9.78 -3.54
CA THR A 76 20.80 10.44 -2.73
C THR A 76 20.48 10.29 -1.23
N LEU A 77 19.20 10.38 -0.86
CA LEU A 77 18.79 10.16 0.53
C LEU A 77 19.14 8.76 1.00
N LYS A 78 18.96 7.77 0.15
CA LYS A 78 19.35 6.41 0.47
C LYS A 78 20.87 6.29 0.62
N GLU A 79 21.63 6.85 -0.31
CA GLU A 79 23.10 6.78 -0.29
C GLU A 79 23.68 7.42 0.95
N LYS A 80 23.10 8.53 1.42
CA LYS A 80 23.54 9.23 2.61
C LYS A 80 23.03 8.66 3.93
N GLY A 81 22.18 7.64 3.86
CA GLY A 81 21.68 6.95 5.03
C GLY A 81 20.42 7.53 5.66
N TYR A 82 19.78 8.50 5.03
CA TYR A 82 18.51 9.05 5.53
C TYR A 82 17.32 8.14 5.22
N LEU A 83 17.46 7.29 4.20
CA LEU A 83 16.49 6.27 3.86
C LEU A 83 17.18 4.90 3.82
N ASN A 84 16.50 3.87 4.30
CA ASN A 84 17.03 2.51 4.23
C ASN A 84 16.93 1.93 2.82
N THR A 85 15.85 2.23 2.13
CA THR A 85 15.61 1.74 0.76
C THR A 85 14.96 2.85 -0.04
N VAL A 86 15.05 2.73 -1.37
CA VAL A 86 14.31 3.61 -2.28
C VAL A 86 12.89 3.05 -2.42
N PRO A 87 11.86 3.72 -1.89
CA PRO A 87 10.50 3.22 -2.03
C PRO A 87 10.01 3.33 -3.48
N VAL A 88 9.14 2.41 -3.84
CA VAL A 88 8.54 2.37 -5.18
C VAL A 88 7.02 2.49 -5.02
N PRO A 89 6.35 3.33 -5.84
CA PRO A 89 4.90 3.42 -5.78
C PRO A 89 4.23 2.08 -6.04
N GLN A 90 3.22 1.76 -5.24
CA GLN A 90 2.48 0.51 -5.36
C GLN A 90 1.10 0.70 -6.00
N SER A 91 0.54 1.89 -5.90
CA SER A 91 -0.78 2.21 -6.45
C SER A 91 -0.71 2.58 -7.93
N THR A 92 0.46 2.90 -8.44
CA THR A 92 0.65 3.29 -9.84
C THR A 92 2.05 2.91 -10.28
N SER A 93 2.29 2.88 -11.59
CA SER A 93 3.63 2.70 -12.13
C SER A 93 4.40 4.01 -12.09
N GLY A 94 5.71 3.94 -12.00
CA GLY A 94 6.55 5.11 -11.97
C GLY A 94 7.49 5.11 -10.76
N LYS A 95 8.04 6.28 -10.47
CA LYS A 95 8.97 6.47 -9.37
C LYS A 95 8.59 7.70 -8.58
N PHE A 96 8.91 7.69 -7.29
CA PHE A 96 8.83 8.90 -6.48
C PHE A 96 9.95 9.86 -6.88
N GLU A 97 9.58 11.10 -7.12
CA GLU A 97 10.52 12.17 -7.42
C GLU A 97 10.44 13.24 -6.35
N LEU A 98 11.57 13.65 -5.84
CA LEU A 98 11.65 14.68 -4.81
C LEU A 98 11.72 16.05 -5.47
N VAL A 99 10.84 16.96 -5.06
CA VAL A 99 10.83 18.34 -5.54
C VAL A 99 11.00 19.28 -4.35
N ILE A 100 12.00 20.12 -4.42
CA ILE A 100 12.31 21.08 -3.36
C ILE A 100 12.23 22.47 -3.94
N ASN A 101 11.39 23.29 -3.35
CA ASN A 101 11.21 24.68 -3.75
C ASN A 101 11.54 25.62 -2.58
N ASP A 102 11.65 26.90 -2.87
CA ASP A 102 11.83 27.97 -1.86
C ASP A 102 12.98 27.68 -0.89
N SER A 103 14.13 27.27 -1.43
CA SER A 103 15.34 27.02 -0.65
C SER A 103 15.15 25.97 0.47
N GLY A 104 14.28 25.01 0.23
CA GLY A 104 14.04 23.89 1.16
C GLY A 104 12.85 24.06 2.09
N THR A 105 12.07 25.13 1.96
CA THR A 105 10.88 25.34 2.80
C THR A 105 9.65 24.60 2.26
N ASP A 106 9.62 24.34 0.96
CA ASP A 106 8.53 23.64 0.30
C ASP A 106 9.05 22.37 -0.35
N ILE A 107 8.78 21.24 0.29
CA ILE A 107 9.22 19.95 -0.18
C ILE A 107 8.00 19.13 -0.59
N SER A 108 8.01 18.60 -1.79
CA SER A 108 6.94 17.76 -2.30
C SER A 108 7.49 16.52 -2.99
N VAL A 109 6.63 15.54 -3.19
CA VAL A 109 6.95 14.30 -3.89
C VAL A 109 6.01 14.17 -5.07
N ASN A 110 6.57 13.95 -6.23
CA ASN A 110 5.83 13.76 -7.47
C ASN A 110 5.89 12.31 -7.92
N ILE A 111 4.87 11.89 -8.64
CA ILE A 111 4.86 10.64 -9.39
C ILE A 111 4.44 10.97 -10.81
N ASN A 112 5.22 10.56 -11.80
CA ASN A 112 4.93 10.81 -13.22
C ASN A 112 4.71 12.30 -13.51
N SER A 113 5.54 13.14 -12.94
CA SER A 113 5.52 14.59 -13.12
C SER A 113 4.30 15.29 -12.52
N LYS A 114 3.53 14.61 -11.71
CA LYS A 114 2.39 15.19 -10.98
C LYS A 114 2.65 15.14 -9.49
N GLN A 115 2.29 16.21 -8.80
CA GLN A 115 2.43 16.24 -7.35
C GLN A 115 1.53 15.20 -6.70
N PHE A 116 2.14 14.32 -5.92
CA PHE A 116 1.45 13.27 -5.20
C PHE A 116 1.29 13.61 -3.71
N TYR A 117 2.33 14.15 -3.11
CA TYR A 117 2.35 14.52 -1.69
C TYR A 117 3.03 15.87 -1.55
N PRO A 118 2.51 16.78 -0.70
CA PRO A 118 1.22 16.68 -0.02
C PRO A 118 0.04 16.74 -0.99
N LYS A 119 -1.08 16.31 -0.49
CA LYS A 119 -2.32 16.29 -1.30
C LYS A 119 -2.76 17.68 -1.74
#